data_bcabcdad82fcdf92312e6be2a5ab73ed
#
_entry.id   bcabcdad82fcdf92312e6be2a5ab73ed
#
_cell.length_a   1.000
_cell.length_b   1.000
_cell.length_c   1.000
_cell.angle_alpha   90.00
_cell.angle_beta   90.00
_cell.angle_gamma   90.00
#
_symmetry.space_group_name_H-M   'P 1'
#
loop_
_entity.id
_entity.type
_entity.pdbx_description
1 polymer ?
#
loop_
_entity_poly.entity_id
_entity_poly.type
_entity_poly.pdbx_seq_one_letter_code
_entity_poly.pdbx_strand_id
1 'polypeptide(L)'
;EEADALMGRPMGIPKTGVFGLYDLIGIDLMSDVVNTLGDILPEDDLFHKVGTLNNPVMPLIRDMIQNGFTGDKGKGGFYRIENKTNCAVDLTNGKIRLRQKTLPISAQKAADAQAAGDETLIVMINGSDNHATFCKRFLARTLAYAADLIPTVTSSPQDIDDAMKLGFNWVRGPFELIDALGANVVVKLIKEAGLTVPKAISLSEKIGPFYTVSKSSLNVLNFENNTFYSPVILPENTIRFHMTKQSMTPLLTNSAASLYELKGNLRLLEFHSKANALTAESMEIVLAAAKNHGDGIIIHNDAQHFSAGVDLNRFRSLIEASNWNGIDEFLNSFQQSVKALKYSP
;
A
#
# COMPACT_ATOMS: atom_id res chain seq x y z
N GLU A 1 11.46 -8.99 14.25
CA GLU A 1 10.22 -8.26 14.53
C GLU A 1 10.34 -6.80 14.11
N GLU A 2 11.46 -6.12 14.45
CA GLU A 2 11.68 -4.71 14.11
C GLU A 2 11.62 -4.48 12.60
N ALA A 3 12.36 -5.31 11.83
CA ALA A 3 12.34 -5.21 10.37
C ALA A 3 10.93 -5.41 9.81
N ASP A 4 10.16 -6.38 10.33
CA ASP A 4 8.80 -6.64 9.87
C ASP A 4 7.82 -5.52 10.23
N ALA A 5 8.01 -4.89 11.41
CA ALA A 5 7.23 -3.72 11.79
C ALA A 5 7.47 -2.52 10.87
N LEU A 6 8.72 -2.33 10.44
CA LEU A 6 9.12 -1.25 9.54
C LEU A 6 8.74 -1.53 8.08
N MET A 7 9.03 -2.77 7.62
CA MET A 7 8.86 -3.21 6.23
C MET A 7 7.51 -3.90 6.00
N GLY A 8 6.49 -3.45 6.66
CA GLY A 8 5.12 -3.89 6.53
C GLY A 8 4.21 -2.74 6.11
N ARG A 9 3.07 -2.62 6.75
CA ARG A 9 2.06 -1.59 6.46
C ARG A 9 2.57 -0.15 6.36
N PRO A 10 3.52 0.31 7.23
CA PRO A 10 4.03 1.67 7.12
C PRO A 10 4.69 1.98 5.77
N MET A 11 5.25 0.97 5.11
CA MET A 11 5.90 1.09 3.79
C MET A 11 4.99 0.73 2.62
N GLY A 12 3.69 0.52 2.86
CA GLY A 12 2.77 0.04 1.82
C GLY A 12 3.00 -1.41 1.41
N ILE A 13 3.71 -2.20 2.22
CA ILE A 13 3.98 -3.63 2.01
C ILE A 13 3.00 -4.46 2.87
N PRO A 14 2.69 -5.72 2.54
CA PRO A 14 1.82 -6.55 3.35
C PRO A 14 2.29 -6.69 4.81
N LYS A 15 1.32 -6.83 5.71
CA LYS A 15 1.56 -6.88 7.17
C LYS A 15 2.48 -8.04 7.64
N THR A 16 2.72 -9.02 6.81
CA THR A 16 3.65 -10.12 7.11
C THR A 16 5.07 -9.63 7.36
N GLY A 17 5.42 -8.48 6.78
CA GLY A 17 6.80 -8.00 6.78
C GLY A 17 7.72 -8.90 5.93
N VAL A 18 9.00 -8.83 6.16
CA VAL A 18 10.03 -9.57 5.41
C VAL A 18 10.22 -10.98 5.99
N PHE A 19 10.49 -11.10 7.28
CA PHE A 19 10.78 -12.40 7.91
C PHE A 19 9.53 -13.27 8.03
N GLY A 20 8.38 -12.65 8.32
CA GLY A 20 7.11 -13.39 8.30
C GLY A 20 6.73 -13.87 6.91
N LEU A 21 7.13 -13.15 5.85
CA LEU A 21 6.95 -13.62 4.48
C LEU A 21 7.86 -14.80 4.15
N TYR A 22 9.12 -14.77 4.58
CA TYR A 22 10.02 -15.93 4.44
C TYR A 22 9.48 -17.17 5.14
N ASP A 23 8.93 -17.02 6.33
CA ASP A 23 8.33 -18.15 7.05
C ASP A 23 7.10 -18.71 6.32
N LEU A 24 6.27 -17.83 5.75
CA LEU A 24 5.07 -18.21 4.99
C LEU A 24 5.41 -18.95 3.69
N ILE A 25 6.36 -18.44 2.91
CA ILE A 25 6.75 -19.00 1.60
C ILE A 25 7.65 -20.24 1.80
N GLY A 26 8.55 -20.17 2.72
CA GLY A 26 9.59 -21.15 3.01
C GLY A 26 10.98 -20.58 2.78
N ILE A 27 11.80 -20.64 3.82
CA ILE A 27 13.17 -20.10 3.84
C ILE A 27 14.07 -20.83 2.82
N ASP A 28 13.88 -22.13 2.64
CA ASP A 28 14.53 -22.97 1.64
C ASP A 28 14.24 -22.49 0.22
N LEU A 29 12.95 -22.28 -0.11
CA LEU A 29 12.55 -21.79 -1.43
C LEU A 29 13.14 -20.40 -1.72
N MET A 30 13.12 -19.50 -0.74
CA MET A 30 13.72 -18.17 -0.90
C MET A 30 15.23 -18.24 -1.12
N SER A 31 15.92 -19.16 -0.43
CA SER A 31 17.35 -19.41 -0.63
C SER A 31 17.63 -19.90 -2.06
N ASP A 32 16.81 -20.84 -2.55
CA ASP A 32 16.96 -21.38 -3.90
C ASP A 32 16.69 -20.32 -4.97
N VAL A 33 15.68 -19.47 -4.78
CA VAL A 33 15.39 -18.34 -5.68
C VAL A 33 16.57 -17.37 -5.75
N VAL A 34 17.15 -16.98 -4.60
CA VAL A 34 18.28 -16.05 -4.56
C VAL A 34 19.51 -16.67 -5.25
N ASN A 35 19.81 -17.94 -5.01
CA ASN A 35 20.90 -18.63 -5.66
C ASN A 35 20.68 -18.72 -7.18
N THR A 36 19.48 -19.13 -7.61
CA THR A 36 19.12 -19.24 -9.02
C THR A 36 19.25 -17.89 -9.74
N LEU A 37 18.74 -16.80 -9.13
CA LEU A 37 18.89 -15.46 -9.71
C LEU A 37 20.37 -15.05 -9.79
N GLY A 38 21.17 -15.38 -8.77
CA GLY A 38 22.60 -15.12 -8.79
C GLY A 38 23.34 -15.85 -9.92
N ASP A 39 22.87 -17.03 -10.34
CA ASP A 39 23.48 -17.83 -11.38
C ASP A 39 23.03 -17.43 -12.80
N ILE A 40 21.78 -16.96 -12.98
CA ILE A 40 21.20 -16.73 -14.30
C ILE A 40 21.19 -15.26 -14.74
N LEU A 41 21.24 -14.31 -13.80
CA LEU A 41 21.27 -12.89 -14.14
C LEU A 41 22.63 -12.46 -14.72
N PRO A 42 22.66 -11.50 -15.65
CA PRO A 42 23.90 -10.95 -16.19
C PRO A 42 24.85 -10.45 -15.08
N GLU A 43 26.16 -10.56 -15.29
CA GLU A 43 27.16 -10.15 -14.29
C GLU A 43 27.09 -8.68 -13.90
N ASP A 44 26.61 -7.82 -14.80
CA ASP A 44 26.42 -6.38 -14.59
C ASP A 44 25.06 -6.02 -13.99
N ASP A 45 24.16 -7.02 -13.80
CA ASP A 45 22.88 -6.77 -13.16
C ASP A 45 23.06 -6.22 -11.75
N LEU A 46 22.27 -5.19 -11.42
CA LEU A 46 22.33 -4.54 -10.12
C LEU A 46 21.99 -5.48 -8.95
N PHE A 47 21.32 -6.60 -9.22
CA PHE A 47 21.04 -7.66 -8.24
C PHE A 47 22.32 -8.12 -7.52
N HIS A 48 23.45 -8.28 -8.25
CA HIS A 48 24.73 -8.69 -7.66
C HIS A 48 25.30 -7.68 -6.66
N LYS A 49 24.87 -6.42 -6.73
CA LYS A 49 25.27 -5.35 -5.79
C LYS A 49 24.27 -5.16 -4.65
N VAL A 50 22.97 -5.36 -4.90
CA VAL A 50 21.91 -5.16 -3.91
C VAL A 50 21.47 -6.47 -3.25
N GLY A 51 21.46 -7.57 -4.00
CA GLY A 51 21.23 -8.93 -3.52
C GLY A 51 22.49 -9.48 -2.90
N THR A 52 22.50 -9.73 -1.61
CA THR A 52 23.72 -10.10 -0.89
C THR A 52 23.85 -11.60 -0.74
N LEU A 53 24.34 -12.29 -1.76
CA LEU A 53 24.71 -13.72 -1.68
C LEU A 53 25.78 -14.01 -0.60
N ASN A 54 26.61 -13.00 -0.26
CA ASN A 54 27.65 -13.07 0.78
C ASN A 54 27.22 -12.44 2.12
N ASN A 55 25.92 -12.41 2.42
CA ASN A 55 25.42 -11.84 3.67
C ASN A 55 25.88 -12.67 4.88
N PRO A 56 26.35 -12.04 5.98
CA PRO A 56 26.73 -12.75 7.23
C PRO A 56 25.64 -13.63 7.83
N VAL A 57 24.35 -13.41 7.49
CA VAL A 57 23.20 -14.21 7.94
C VAL A 57 23.06 -15.53 7.15
N MET A 58 23.68 -15.67 5.98
CA MET A 58 23.54 -16.87 5.14
C MET A 58 23.96 -18.19 5.83
N PRO A 59 25.03 -18.23 6.67
CA PRO A 59 25.32 -19.43 7.45
C PRO A 59 24.17 -19.85 8.38
N LEU A 60 23.53 -18.90 9.05
CA LEU A 60 22.36 -19.15 9.89
C LEU A 60 21.17 -19.70 9.09
N ILE A 61 20.90 -19.13 7.92
CA ILE A 61 19.83 -19.61 7.02
C ILE A 61 20.08 -21.05 6.60
N ARG A 62 21.32 -21.40 6.21
CA ARG A 62 21.69 -22.77 5.84
C ARG A 62 21.53 -23.74 7.02
N ASP A 63 21.97 -23.35 8.20
CA ASP A 63 21.81 -24.15 9.42
C ASP A 63 20.33 -24.38 9.74
N MET A 64 19.49 -23.34 9.64
CA MET A 64 18.04 -23.47 9.82
C MET A 64 17.44 -24.48 8.84
N ILE A 65 17.77 -24.36 7.54
CA ILE A 65 17.26 -25.27 6.50
C ILE A 65 17.69 -26.72 6.79
N GLN A 66 18.98 -26.95 7.08
CA GLN A 66 19.52 -28.28 7.39
C GLN A 66 18.86 -28.93 8.58
N ASN A 67 18.44 -28.15 9.58
CA ASN A 67 17.75 -28.63 10.77
C ASN A 67 16.22 -28.71 10.61
N GLY A 68 15.69 -28.40 9.41
CA GLY A 68 14.27 -28.48 9.07
C GLY A 68 13.46 -27.28 9.54
N PHE A 69 14.10 -26.17 9.90
CA PHE A 69 13.44 -24.89 10.21
C PHE A 69 13.25 -24.08 8.93
N THR A 70 12.33 -24.51 8.09
CA THR A 70 12.08 -23.98 6.76
C THR A 70 10.89 -23.03 6.68
N GLY A 71 10.35 -22.60 7.80
CA GLY A 71 9.15 -21.77 7.90
C GLY A 71 7.91 -22.54 8.34
N ASP A 72 6.73 -22.00 8.06
CA ASP A 72 5.43 -22.55 8.50
C ASP A 72 5.17 -23.98 7.98
N LYS A 73 5.76 -24.35 6.85
CA LYS A 73 5.69 -25.71 6.28
C LYS A 73 6.60 -26.72 6.97
N GLY A 74 7.56 -26.25 7.78
CA GLY A 74 8.54 -27.07 8.48
C GLY A 74 8.34 -27.06 10.00
N LYS A 75 9.46 -27.10 10.74
CA LYS A 75 9.46 -27.03 12.21
C LYS A 75 9.27 -25.62 12.77
N GLY A 76 8.94 -24.64 11.93
CA GLY A 76 8.95 -23.22 12.17
C GLY A 76 10.08 -22.53 11.40
N GLY A 77 10.17 -21.21 11.50
CA GLY A 77 11.16 -20.41 10.79
C GLY A 77 11.84 -19.40 11.69
N PHE A 78 11.97 -18.17 11.21
CA PHE A 78 12.43 -17.03 12.03
C PHE A 78 11.49 -16.77 13.20
N TYR A 79 10.20 -17.04 13.01
CA TYR A 79 9.19 -17.07 14.04
C TYR A 79 8.72 -18.50 14.25
N ARG A 80 8.53 -18.90 15.51
CA ARG A 80 8.04 -20.22 15.85
C ARG A 80 7.44 -20.26 17.26
N ILE A 81 6.68 -21.31 17.51
CA ILE A 81 6.09 -21.56 18.82
C ILE A 81 6.92 -22.63 19.50
N GLU A 82 7.54 -22.30 20.64
CA GLU A 82 8.22 -23.27 21.51
C GLU A 82 7.55 -23.25 22.88
N ASN A 83 7.21 -24.44 23.38
CA ASN A 83 6.54 -24.59 24.66
C ASN A 83 5.30 -23.68 24.83
N LYS A 84 4.47 -23.58 23.77
CA LYS A 84 3.28 -22.70 23.71
C LYS A 84 3.61 -21.22 23.79
N THR A 85 4.84 -20.82 23.56
CA THR A 85 5.30 -19.44 23.61
C THR A 85 5.76 -18.97 22.24
N ASN A 86 5.36 -17.77 21.85
CA ASN A 86 5.81 -17.15 20.60
C ASN A 86 7.27 -16.70 20.73
N CYS A 87 8.11 -17.26 19.91
CA CYS A 87 9.56 -17.04 19.89
C CYS A 87 10.02 -16.48 18.54
N ALA A 88 11.21 -15.92 18.53
CA ALA A 88 11.91 -15.46 17.34
C ALA A 88 13.39 -15.88 17.40
N VAL A 89 14.01 -16.05 16.24
CA VAL A 89 15.44 -16.29 16.13
C VAL A 89 16.19 -14.97 16.32
N ASP A 90 17.18 -14.96 17.19
CA ASP A 90 18.15 -13.88 17.29
C ASP A 90 19.16 -14.03 16.15
N LEU A 91 19.16 -13.07 15.23
CA LEU A 91 20.01 -13.12 14.02
C LEU A 91 21.50 -12.97 14.31
N THR A 92 21.88 -12.52 15.52
CA THR A 92 23.29 -12.34 15.89
C THR A 92 23.96 -13.64 16.35
N ASN A 93 23.18 -14.57 16.91
CA ASN A 93 23.72 -15.77 17.53
C ASN A 93 22.92 -17.06 17.21
N GLY A 94 21.85 -16.97 16.43
CA GLY A 94 21.00 -18.10 16.04
C GLY A 94 20.13 -18.67 17.16
N LYS A 95 20.19 -18.12 18.37
CA LYS A 95 19.42 -18.64 19.52
C LYS A 95 17.97 -18.17 19.49
N ILE A 96 17.12 -18.96 20.12
CA ILE A 96 15.72 -18.63 20.28
C ILE A 96 15.55 -17.71 21.47
N ARG A 97 14.74 -16.68 21.29
CA ARG A 97 14.31 -15.76 22.33
C ARG A 97 12.81 -15.47 22.28
N LEU A 98 12.28 -14.93 23.33
CA LEU A 98 10.88 -14.47 23.34
C LEU A 98 10.66 -13.39 22.27
N ARG A 99 9.50 -13.47 21.60
CA ARG A 99 9.11 -12.46 20.61
C ARG A 99 8.84 -11.12 21.31
N GLN A 100 9.49 -10.07 20.82
CA GLN A 100 9.25 -8.72 21.29
C GLN A 100 7.93 -8.18 20.73
N LYS A 101 7.21 -7.41 21.54
CA LYS A 101 5.93 -6.79 21.19
C LYS A 101 6.04 -5.27 20.98
N THR A 102 7.15 -4.67 21.39
CA THR A 102 7.37 -3.23 21.32
C THR A 102 7.75 -2.84 19.91
N LEU A 103 7.06 -1.87 19.34
CA LEU A 103 7.41 -1.31 18.03
C LEU A 103 8.61 -0.39 18.14
N PRO A 104 9.50 -0.36 17.14
CA PRO A 104 10.51 0.68 16.99
C PRO A 104 9.87 2.07 16.92
N ILE A 105 10.59 3.10 17.39
CA ILE A 105 10.07 4.49 17.43
C ILE A 105 9.60 4.96 16.04
N SER A 106 10.38 4.69 15.00
CA SER A 106 10.01 5.05 13.62
C SER A 106 8.75 4.35 13.14
N ALA A 107 8.59 3.05 13.44
CA ALA A 107 7.38 2.30 13.09
C ALA A 107 6.15 2.80 13.86
N GLN A 108 6.32 3.17 15.13
CA GLN A 108 5.24 3.77 15.93
C GLN A 108 4.81 5.11 15.32
N LYS A 109 5.77 5.99 15.01
CA LYS A 109 5.48 7.29 14.36
C LYS A 109 4.77 7.12 13.03
N ALA A 110 5.19 6.14 12.22
CA ALA A 110 4.54 5.86 10.95
C ALA A 110 3.11 5.29 11.13
N ALA A 111 2.90 4.45 12.13
CA ALA A 111 1.56 3.96 12.47
C ALA A 111 0.64 5.08 12.96
N ASP A 112 1.16 6.01 13.77
CA ASP A 112 0.42 7.18 14.24
C ASP A 112 0.06 8.12 13.09
N ALA A 113 1.01 8.39 12.18
CA ALA A 113 0.79 9.20 10.97
C ALA A 113 -0.27 8.56 10.06
N GLN A 114 -0.24 7.24 9.86
CA GLN A 114 -1.25 6.52 9.08
C GLN A 114 -2.64 6.65 9.70
N ALA A 115 -2.75 6.58 11.02
CA ALA A 115 -4.01 6.77 11.72
C ALA A 115 -4.56 8.19 11.58
N ALA A 116 -3.67 9.18 11.45
CA ALA A 116 -4.00 10.58 11.19
C ALA A 116 -4.24 10.90 9.70
N GLY A 117 -3.97 9.95 8.80
CA GLY A 117 -4.09 10.13 7.35
C GLY A 117 -2.86 10.76 6.68
N ASP A 118 -1.77 10.96 7.42
CA ASP A 118 -0.51 11.49 6.88
C ASP A 118 0.24 10.46 6.02
N GLU A 119 1.17 10.93 5.19
CA GLU A 119 2.04 10.10 4.38
C GLU A 119 3.08 9.38 5.23
N THR A 120 2.81 8.13 5.57
CA THR A 120 3.64 7.31 6.47
C THR A 120 5.06 7.13 5.97
N LEU A 121 5.22 7.01 4.66
CA LEU A 121 6.52 6.85 4.00
C LEU A 121 7.43 8.06 4.26
N ILE A 122 6.90 9.29 4.13
CA ILE A 122 7.63 10.53 4.38
C ILE A 122 8.03 10.63 5.86
N VAL A 123 7.15 10.22 6.77
CA VAL A 123 7.46 10.19 8.22
C VAL A 123 8.65 9.29 8.49
N MET A 124 8.73 8.12 7.87
CA MET A 124 9.82 7.17 8.06
C MET A 124 11.14 7.67 7.48
N ILE A 125 11.16 8.23 6.28
CA ILE A 125 12.40 8.72 5.67
C ILE A 125 12.93 10.00 6.32
N ASN A 126 12.11 10.78 6.98
CA ASN A 126 12.52 11.97 7.74
C ASN A 126 13.09 11.64 9.12
N GLY A 127 12.97 10.40 9.58
CA GLY A 127 13.57 9.94 10.82
C GLY A 127 15.11 9.96 10.79
N SER A 128 15.74 10.06 11.98
CA SER A 128 17.20 10.08 12.14
C SER A 128 17.74 8.88 12.93
N ASP A 129 16.88 8.00 13.41
CA ASP A 129 17.28 6.81 14.16
C ASP A 129 17.77 5.68 13.22
N ASN A 130 18.31 4.62 13.82
CA ASN A 130 18.81 3.46 13.06
C ASN A 130 17.74 2.78 12.24
N HIS A 131 16.49 2.77 12.70
CA HIS A 131 15.37 2.16 11.99
C HIS A 131 15.00 2.95 10.74
N ALA A 132 14.95 4.29 10.84
CA ALA A 132 14.77 5.15 9.68
C ALA A 132 15.92 5.03 8.68
N THR A 133 17.15 4.90 9.17
CA THR A 133 18.34 4.63 8.33
C THR A 133 18.22 3.30 7.58
N PHE A 134 17.73 2.26 8.25
CA PHE A 134 17.44 0.97 7.61
C PHE A 134 16.39 1.12 6.50
N CYS A 135 15.29 1.82 6.76
CA CYS A 135 14.23 2.06 5.77
C CYS A 135 14.75 2.84 4.56
N LYS A 136 15.55 3.89 4.77
CA LYS A 136 16.20 4.66 3.70
C LYS A 136 17.06 3.78 2.80
N ARG A 137 17.89 2.94 3.39
CA ARG A 137 18.76 2.01 2.65
C ARG A 137 17.96 0.96 1.87
N PHE A 138 16.90 0.43 2.46
CA PHE A 138 16.04 -0.52 1.79
C PHE A 138 15.35 0.12 0.58
N LEU A 139 14.71 1.27 0.78
CA LEU A 139 14.06 2.02 -0.30
C LEU A 139 15.04 2.36 -1.42
N ALA A 140 16.22 2.91 -1.06
CA ALA A 140 17.23 3.27 -2.05
C ALA A 140 17.59 2.10 -2.94
N ARG A 141 17.82 0.91 -2.36
CA ARG A 141 18.19 -0.30 -3.10
C ARG A 141 17.04 -0.83 -3.96
N THR A 142 15.85 -0.92 -3.38
CA THR A 142 14.67 -1.43 -4.09
C THR A 142 14.26 -0.53 -5.25
N LEU A 143 14.23 0.79 -5.01
CA LEU A 143 13.84 1.75 -6.04
C LEU A 143 14.91 1.90 -7.12
N ALA A 144 16.21 1.83 -6.75
CA ALA A 144 17.28 1.82 -7.73
C ALA A 144 17.21 0.56 -8.61
N TYR A 145 17.01 -0.62 -8.01
CA TYR A 145 16.91 -1.86 -8.77
C TYR A 145 15.73 -1.83 -9.75
N ALA A 146 14.54 -1.48 -9.27
CA ALA A 146 13.35 -1.38 -10.12
C ALA A 146 13.54 -0.41 -11.29
N ALA A 147 14.18 0.74 -11.04
CA ALA A 147 14.41 1.75 -12.08
C ALA A 147 15.52 1.36 -13.07
N ASP A 148 16.47 0.51 -12.66
CA ASP A 148 17.55 0.02 -13.53
C ASP A 148 17.05 -1.01 -14.56
N LEU A 149 15.90 -1.64 -14.29
CA LEU A 149 15.24 -2.57 -15.22
C LEU A 149 14.65 -1.86 -16.45
N ILE A 150 14.54 -0.53 -16.43
CA ILE A 150 14.08 0.25 -17.57
C ILE A 150 15.30 0.79 -18.37
N PRO A 151 15.34 0.61 -19.70
CA PRO A 151 14.34 -0.03 -20.59
C PRO A 151 14.61 -1.51 -20.85
N THR A 152 15.53 -2.14 -20.15
CA THR A 152 16.06 -3.48 -20.48
C THR A 152 14.99 -4.57 -20.39
N VAL A 153 14.16 -4.54 -19.35
CA VAL A 153 13.10 -5.53 -19.13
C VAL A 153 11.77 -5.03 -19.71
N THR A 154 11.48 -3.76 -19.49
CA THR A 154 10.27 -3.09 -20.04
C THR A 154 10.57 -1.61 -20.23
N SER A 155 9.86 -0.98 -21.18
CA SER A 155 9.90 0.48 -21.36
C SER A 155 8.83 1.21 -20.51
N SER A 156 7.96 0.48 -19.83
CA SER A 156 6.84 1.01 -19.06
C SER A 156 7.08 0.86 -17.55
N PRO A 157 7.13 1.96 -16.77
CA PRO A 157 7.16 1.88 -15.31
C PRO A 157 5.93 1.17 -14.73
N GLN A 158 4.78 1.24 -15.42
CA GLN A 158 3.55 0.60 -14.97
C GLN A 158 3.65 -0.92 -14.92
N ASP A 159 4.38 -1.56 -15.83
CA ASP A 159 4.51 -3.03 -15.85
C ASP A 159 5.20 -3.53 -14.59
N ILE A 160 6.22 -2.79 -14.11
CA ILE A 160 6.94 -3.12 -12.87
C ILE A 160 6.05 -2.84 -11.66
N ASP A 161 5.36 -1.70 -11.64
CA ASP A 161 4.45 -1.36 -10.55
C ASP A 161 3.30 -2.37 -10.44
N ASP A 162 2.71 -2.76 -11.55
CA ASP A 162 1.63 -3.74 -11.58
C ASP A 162 2.13 -5.14 -11.16
N ALA A 163 3.35 -5.53 -11.56
CA ALA A 163 3.96 -6.77 -11.11
C ALA A 163 4.10 -6.80 -9.57
N MET A 164 4.52 -5.70 -8.95
CA MET A 164 4.64 -5.61 -7.50
C MET A 164 3.28 -5.54 -6.79
N LYS A 165 2.33 -4.80 -7.34
CA LYS A 165 0.96 -4.71 -6.78
C LYS A 165 0.18 -6.00 -6.90
N LEU A 166 0.21 -6.63 -8.08
CA LEU A 166 -0.58 -7.83 -8.36
C LEU A 166 0.10 -9.12 -7.88
N GLY A 167 1.45 -9.19 -8.00
CA GLY A 167 2.22 -10.36 -7.61
C GLY A 167 2.55 -10.42 -6.12
N PHE A 168 2.83 -9.28 -5.50
CA PHE A 168 3.29 -9.19 -4.10
C PHE A 168 2.34 -8.40 -3.19
N ASN A 169 1.18 -8.01 -3.69
CA ASN A 169 0.15 -7.29 -2.94
C ASN A 169 0.65 -5.99 -2.29
N TRP A 170 1.56 -5.29 -2.96
CA TRP A 170 1.98 -3.95 -2.54
C TRP A 170 0.85 -2.95 -2.77
N VAL A 171 0.75 -1.95 -1.90
CA VAL A 171 -0.23 -0.87 -2.04
C VAL A 171 0.18 0.09 -3.18
N ARG A 172 1.50 0.34 -3.30
CA ARG A 172 2.10 1.17 -4.35
C ARG A 172 3.28 0.43 -4.95
N GLY A 173 3.43 0.52 -6.27
CA GLY A 173 4.61 0.01 -6.96
C GLY A 173 5.83 0.92 -6.77
N PRO A 174 7.02 0.47 -7.18
CA PRO A 174 8.26 1.23 -7.01
C PRO A 174 8.24 2.63 -7.63
N PHE A 175 7.66 2.80 -8.80
CA PHE A 175 7.62 4.11 -9.49
C PHE A 175 6.56 5.02 -8.89
N GLU A 176 5.42 4.48 -8.43
CA GLU A 176 4.46 5.21 -7.61
C GLU A 176 5.08 5.69 -6.29
N LEU A 177 5.98 4.90 -5.68
CA LEU A 177 6.74 5.30 -4.49
C LEU A 177 7.75 6.40 -4.80
N ILE A 178 8.44 6.34 -5.95
CA ILE A 178 9.36 7.41 -6.37
C ILE A 178 8.59 8.72 -6.56
N ASP A 179 7.42 8.68 -7.19
CA ASP A 179 6.60 9.88 -7.38
C ASP A 179 6.07 10.45 -6.06
N ALA A 180 5.66 9.59 -5.12
CA ALA A 180 5.20 10.00 -3.79
C ALA A 180 6.32 10.65 -2.95
N LEU A 181 7.56 10.17 -3.07
CA LEU A 181 8.73 10.72 -2.38
C LEU A 181 9.30 11.96 -3.08
N GLY A 182 9.15 12.03 -4.39
CA GLY A 182 9.83 12.96 -5.27
C GLY A 182 11.20 12.43 -5.74
N ALA A 183 11.45 12.53 -7.04
CA ALA A 183 12.66 12.00 -7.68
C ALA A 183 13.97 12.54 -7.05
N ASN A 184 14.01 13.82 -6.69
CA ASN A 184 15.15 14.46 -6.03
C ASN A 184 15.47 13.84 -4.67
N VAL A 185 14.48 13.47 -3.87
CA VAL A 185 14.66 12.78 -2.58
C VAL A 185 15.23 11.40 -2.82
N VAL A 186 14.68 10.65 -3.80
CA VAL A 186 15.14 9.30 -4.13
C VAL A 186 16.57 9.31 -4.67
N VAL A 187 16.93 10.27 -5.52
CA VAL A 187 18.31 10.49 -5.99
C VAL A 187 19.28 10.64 -4.81
N LYS A 188 18.90 11.43 -3.80
CA LYS A 188 19.69 11.61 -2.58
C LYS A 188 19.87 10.29 -1.82
N LEU A 189 18.77 9.56 -1.60
CA LEU A 189 18.79 8.27 -0.90
C LEU A 189 19.69 7.24 -1.60
N ILE A 190 19.63 7.17 -2.94
CA ILE A 190 20.45 6.25 -3.75
C ILE A 190 21.94 6.61 -3.63
N LYS A 191 22.30 7.89 -3.72
CA LYS A 191 23.68 8.36 -3.54
C LYS A 191 24.19 8.09 -2.13
N GLU A 192 23.40 8.33 -1.10
CA GLU A 192 23.74 8.03 0.30
C GLU A 192 23.91 6.52 0.55
N ALA A 193 23.22 5.67 -0.22
CA ALA A 193 23.41 4.22 -0.19
C ALA A 193 24.66 3.73 -0.97
N GLY A 194 25.40 4.64 -1.62
CA GLY A 194 26.59 4.31 -2.42
C GLY A 194 26.26 3.68 -3.78
N LEU A 195 25.04 3.87 -4.29
CA LEU A 195 24.59 3.32 -5.57
C LEU A 195 24.63 4.37 -6.68
N THR A 196 24.74 3.89 -7.92
CA THR A 196 24.57 4.72 -9.12
C THR A 196 23.09 5.04 -9.31
N VAL A 197 22.78 6.30 -9.63
CA VAL A 197 21.40 6.69 -9.92
C VAL A 197 21.00 6.19 -11.31
N PRO A 198 19.95 5.37 -11.43
CA PRO A 198 19.46 4.88 -12.71
C PRO A 198 19.01 6.01 -13.64
N LYS A 199 19.16 5.78 -14.96
CA LYS A 199 18.77 6.76 -15.98
C LYS A 199 17.30 7.15 -15.90
N ALA A 200 16.42 6.19 -15.57
CA ALA A 200 15.00 6.44 -15.44
C ALA A 200 14.68 7.48 -14.35
N ILE A 201 15.33 7.39 -13.18
CA ILE A 201 15.14 8.37 -12.10
C ILE A 201 15.74 9.72 -12.49
N SER A 202 16.91 9.73 -13.13
CA SER A 202 17.53 10.99 -13.61
C SER A 202 16.68 11.68 -14.70
N LEU A 203 15.93 10.90 -15.48
CA LEU A 203 14.99 11.43 -16.46
C LEU A 203 13.77 12.05 -15.78
N SER A 204 13.17 11.34 -14.82
CA SER A 204 12.03 11.84 -14.04
C SER A 204 12.38 13.13 -13.28
N GLU A 205 13.59 13.25 -12.74
CA GLU A 205 14.06 14.48 -12.09
C GLU A 205 14.05 15.70 -13.05
N LYS A 206 14.23 15.48 -14.35
CA LYS A 206 14.27 16.54 -15.37
C LYS A 206 12.91 16.83 -15.99
N ILE A 207 12.13 15.81 -16.26
CA ILE A 207 10.88 15.91 -17.03
C ILE A 207 9.66 16.01 -16.10
N GLY A 208 9.69 15.35 -14.95
CA GLY A 208 8.57 15.27 -14.01
C GLY A 208 8.25 13.83 -13.60
N PRO A 209 7.19 13.63 -12.84
CA PRO A 209 6.84 12.34 -12.27
C PRO A 209 6.58 11.28 -13.34
N PHE A 210 6.70 10.00 -12.97
CA PHE A 210 6.41 8.87 -13.86
C PHE A 210 4.93 8.79 -14.25
N TYR A 211 4.07 9.24 -13.36
CA TYR A 211 2.62 9.24 -13.54
C TYR A 211 2.06 10.65 -13.41
N THR A 212 1.24 11.03 -14.38
CA THR A 212 0.48 12.29 -14.32
C THR A 212 -0.99 12.03 -14.65
N VAL A 213 -1.87 12.84 -14.09
CA VAL A 213 -3.29 12.79 -14.43
C VAL A 213 -3.65 14.02 -15.25
N SER A 214 -4.15 13.81 -16.44
CA SER A 214 -4.67 14.89 -17.28
C SER A 214 -5.98 14.47 -17.93
N LYS A 215 -6.97 15.39 -17.95
CA LYS A 215 -8.29 15.12 -18.54
C LYS A 215 -8.91 13.80 -18.07
N SER A 216 -8.77 13.47 -16.78
CA SER A 216 -9.28 12.26 -16.15
C SER A 216 -8.66 10.95 -16.68
N SER A 217 -7.50 11.03 -17.31
CA SER A 217 -6.71 9.89 -17.77
C SER A 217 -5.38 9.84 -17.04
N LEU A 218 -4.96 8.64 -16.65
CA LEU A 218 -3.61 8.38 -16.22
C LEU A 218 -2.68 8.43 -17.42
N ASN A 219 -1.59 9.18 -17.31
CA ASN A 219 -0.54 9.20 -18.30
C ASN A 219 0.75 8.71 -17.66
N VAL A 220 1.49 7.92 -18.40
CA VAL A 220 2.74 7.28 -17.97
C VAL A 220 3.88 7.82 -18.81
N LEU A 221 5.00 8.10 -18.19
CA LEU A 221 6.21 8.56 -18.88
C LEU A 221 6.78 7.43 -19.75
N ASN A 222 6.92 7.69 -21.05
CA ASN A 222 7.58 6.81 -22.00
C ASN A 222 9.06 7.17 -22.08
N PHE A 223 9.94 6.20 -21.85
CA PHE A 223 11.39 6.38 -21.84
C PHE A 223 12.05 6.42 -23.21
N GLU A 224 11.37 5.95 -24.26
CA GLU A 224 11.92 5.96 -25.61
C GLU A 224 11.91 7.35 -26.24
N ASN A 225 10.83 8.09 -25.99
CA ASN A 225 10.60 9.38 -26.62
C ASN A 225 10.43 10.55 -25.64
N ASN A 226 10.54 10.30 -24.34
CA ASN A 226 10.39 11.29 -23.26
C ASN A 226 9.05 12.02 -23.26
N THR A 227 7.99 11.34 -23.66
CA THR A 227 6.62 11.88 -23.68
C THR A 227 5.71 11.08 -22.75
N PHE A 228 4.53 11.64 -22.47
CA PHE A 228 3.51 10.93 -21.71
C PHE A 228 2.51 10.27 -22.66
N TYR A 229 2.10 9.05 -22.35
CA TYR A 229 1.04 8.32 -23.04
C TYR A 229 0.01 7.78 -22.06
N SER A 230 -1.22 7.58 -22.52
CA SER A 230 -2.25 6.90 -21.71
C SER A 230 -2.19 5.40 -22.00
N PRO A 231 -1.80 4.57 -21.01
CA PRO A 231 -1.67 3.12 -21.23
C PRO A 231 -3.01 2.40 -21.32
N VAL A 232 -4.08 3.04 -20.84
CA VAL A 232 -5.41 2.44 -20.78
C VAL A 232 -6.36 3.23 -21.65
N ILE A 233 -6.77 2.63 -22.75
CA ILE A 233 -7.91 3.08 -23.54
C ILE A 233 -9.16 2.44 -22.91
N LEU A 234 -9.94 3.26 -22.22
CA LEU A 234 -11.20 2.80 -21.67
C LEU A 234 -12.20 2.58 -22.81
N PRO A 235 -13.05 1.54 -22.73
CA PRO A 235 -14.19 1.40 -23.61
C PRO A 235 -15.05 2.67 -23.63
N GLU A 236 -15.74 2.91 -24.72
CA GLU A 236 -16.67 4.03 -24.84
C GLU A 236 -17.70 3.99 -23.68
N ASN A 237 -17.98 5.16 -23.10
CA ASN A 237 -18.87 5.29 -21.95
C ASN A 237 -18.39 4.65 -20.63
N THR A 238 -17.14 4.26 -20.54
CA THR A 238 -16.52 3.80 -19.29
C THR A 238 -15.72 4.92 -18.64
N ILE A 239 -15.83 5.07 -17.33
CA ILE A 239 -15.05 6.04 -16.54
C ILE A 239 -14.30 5.33 -15.41
N ARG A 240 -13.14 5.86 -15.04
CA ARG A 240 -12.48 5.56 -13.76
C ARG A 240 -12.81 6.69 -12.80
N PHE A 241 -13.75 6.44 -11.90
CA PHE A 241 -14.35 7.49 -11.11
C PHE A 241 -13.34 8.24 -10.24
N HIS A 242 -12.40 7.54 -9.58
CA HIS A 242 -11.37 8.18 -8.75
C HIS A 242 -10.49 9.19 -9.51
N MET A 243 -10.33 9.03 -10.82
CA MET A 243 -9.64 10.00 -11.67
C MET A 243 -10.60 11.11 -12.14
N THR A 244 -11.79 10.70 -12.59
CA THR A 244 -12.79 11.63 -13.13
C THR A 244 -13.23 12.64 -12.08
N LYS A 245 -13.42 12.23 -10.83
CA LYS A 245 -13.85 13.09 -9.73
C LYS A 245 -12.87 14.24 -9.41
N GLN A 246 -11.58 14.12 -9.77
CA GLN A 246 -10.60 15.20 -9.57
C GLN A 246 -10.93 16.47 -10.34
N SER A 247 -11.69 16.34 -11.43
CA SER A 247 -12.17 17.46 -12.25
C SER A 247 -13.65 17.81 -12.01
N MET A 248 -14.30 17.16 -11.05
CA MET A 248 -15.72 17.34 -10.75
C MET A 248 -15.93 18.10 -9.44
N THR A 249 -17.00 18.87 -9.39
CA THR A 249 -17.49 19.47 -8.15
C THR A 249 -18.67 18.65 -7.66
N PRO A 250 -18.67 18.13 -6.42
CA PRO A 250 -19.82 17.40 -5.89
C PRO A 250 -21.03 18.33 -5.75
N LEU A 251 -22.21 17.81 -6.00
CA LEU A 251 -23.49 18.49 -5.70
C LEU A 251 -23.67 18.67 -4.19
N LEU A 252 -23.32 17.64 -3.44
CA LEU A 252 -23.31 17.63 -1.98
C LEU A 252 -22.11 16.84 -1.48
N THR A 253 -21.53 17.24 -0.36
CA THR A 253 -20.42 16.55 0.28
C THR A 253 -20.39 16.81 1.77
N ASN A 254 -19.96 15.82 2.54
CA ASN A 254 -19.61 15.96 3.95
C ASN A 254 -18.37 15.10 4.27
N SER A 255 -18.08 14.88 5.54
CA SER A 255 -16.90 14.09 5.96
C SER A 255 -16.92 12.61 5.57
N ALA A 256 -18.07 12.06 5.18
CA ALA A 256 -18.25 10.63 5.00
C ALA A 256 -18.72 10.21 3.59
N ALA A 257 -19.35 11.13 2.83
CA ALA A 257 -19.91 10.82 1.52
C ALA A 257 -19.99 12.06 0.62
N SER A 258 -20.07 11.82 -0.69
CA SER A 258 -20.27 12.85 -1.70
C SER A 258 -21.28 12.38 -2.75
N LEU A 259 -22.05 13.34 -3.29
CA LEU A 259 -22.98 13.12 -4.39
C LEU A 259 -22.51 13.94 -5.60
N TYR A 260 -22.36 13.27 -6.73
CA TYR A 260 -21.91 13.88 -7.99
C TYR A 260 -23.00 13.75 -9.06
N GLU A 261 -22.94 14.65 -10.03
CA GLU A 261 -23.73 14.53 -11.25
C GLU A 261 -22.89 13.92 -12.37
N LEU A 262 -23.44 12.90 -13.03
CA LEU A 262 -22.87 12.32 -14.24
C LEU A 262 -23.67 12.69 -15.48
N LYS A 263 -23.12 12.41 -16.66
CA LYS A 263 -23.83 12.58 -17.93
C LYS A 263 -25.14 11.79 -17.92
N GLY A 264 -26.16 12.32 -18.58
CA GLY A 264 -27.48 11.71 -18.64
C GLY A 264 -28.27 11.87 -17.36
N ASN A 265 -28.07 12.98 -16.64
CA ASN A 265 -28.81 13.30 -15.41
C ASN A 265 -28.73 12.21 -14.33
N LEU A 266 -27.65 11.39 -14.36
CA LEU A 266 -27.42 10.35 -13.34
C LEU A 266 -26.76 10.96 -12.12
N ARG A 267 -27.00 10.35 -10.96
CA ARG A 267 -26.33 10.68 -9.69
C ARG A 267 -25.36 9.58 -9.31
N LEU A 268 -24.15 9.96 -8.89
CA LEU A 268 -23.18 9.04 -8.31
C LEU A 268 -22.93 9.41 -6.85
N LEU A 269 -23.22 8.47 -5.98
CA LEU A 269 -22.96 8.56 -4.55
C LEU A 269 -21.71 7.75 -4.21
N GLU A 270 -20.72 8.41 -3.60
CA GLU A 270 -19.48 7.81 -3.13
C GLU A 270 -19.35 7.92 -1.62
N PHE A 271 -19.01 6.82 -0.93
CA PHE A 271 -18.57 6.85 0.45
C PHE A 271 -17.06 7.00 0.51
N HIS A 272 -16.57 7.85 1.43
CA HIS A 272 -15.14 8.10 1.62
C HIS A 272 -14.74 8.25 3.09
N SER A 273 -15.58 7.79 4.01
CA SER A 273 -15.21 7.59 5.41
C SER A 273 -14.12 6.52 5.53
N LYS A 274 -13.48 6.40 6.69
CA LYS A 274 -12.47 5.36 6.94
C LYS A 274 -13.04 3.97 6.64
N ALA A 275 -12.42 3.25 5.70
CA ALA A 275 -12.87 1.95 5.18
C ALA A 275 -14.31 1.97 4.63
N ASN A 276 -14.78 3.12 4.18
CA ASN A 276 -16.16 3.35 3.72
C ASN A 276 -17.20 2.91 4.74
N ALA A 277 -16.91 3.07 6.04
CA ALA A 277 -17.85 2.76 7.10
C ALA A 277 -19.07 3.67 6.99
N LEU A 278 -20.26 3.09 7.17
CA LEU A 278 -21.52 3.81 7.08
C LEU A 278 -21.78 4.53 8.39
N THR A 279 -21.82 5.86 8.33
CA THR A 279 -22.04 6.77 9.46
C THR A 279 -23.36 7.51 9.30
N ALA A 280 -23.76 8.29 10.30
CA ALA A 280 -24.93 9.16 10.19
C ALA A 280 -24.78 10.15 9.03
N GLU A 281 -23.59 10.74 8.88
CA GLU A 281 -23.25 11.69 7.80
C GLU A 281 -23.35 11.03 6.42
N SER A 282 -22.92 9.77 6.27
CA SER A 282 -23.09 9.05 5.01
C SER A 282 -24.57 8.82 4.69
N MET A 283 -25.40 8.53 5.70
CA MET A 283 -26.86 8.36 5.51
C MET A 283 -27.57 9.67 5.16
N GLU A 284 -27.07 10.81 5.60
CA GLU A 284 -27.59 12.13 5.17
C GLU A 284 -27.45 12.31 3.66
N ILE A 285 -26.27 11.97 3.10
CA ILE A 285 -26.06 12.06 1.65
C ILE A 285 -26.88 11.01 0.90
N VAL A 286 -27.05 9.80 1.44
CA VAL A 286 -27.94 8.77 0.89
C VAL A 286 -29.37 9.30 0.78
N LEU A 287 -29.88 9.90 1.85
CA LEU A 287 -31.24 10.47 1.87
C LEU A 287 -31.38 11.64 0.89
N ALA A 288 -30.36 12.48 0.80
CA ALA A 288 -30.32 13.59 -0.15
C ALA A 288 -30.28 13.08 -1.61
N ALA A 289 -29.50 12.02 -1.88
CA ALA A 289 -29.47 11.38 -3.18
C ALA A 289 -30.81 10.79 -3.58
N ALA A 290 -31.50 10.13 -2.66
CA ALA A 290 -32.86 9.60 -2.91
C ALA A 290 -33.90 10.69 -3.23
N LYS A 291 -33.74 11.90 -2.68
CA LYS A 291 -34.57 13.07 -3.00
C LYS A 291 -34.20 13.78 -4.29
N ASN A 292 -32.93 13.68 -4.71
CA ASN A 292 -32.40 14.29 -5.92
C ASN A 292 -31.77 13.21 -6.82
N HIS A 293 -32.56 12.21 -7.17
CA HIS A 293 -32.12 10.98 -7.81
C HIS A 293 -31.76 11.15 -9.31
N GLY A 294 -32.15 12.27 -9.94
CA GLY A 294 -32.03 12.41 -11.40
C GLY A 294 -32.81 11.32 -12.13
N ASP A 295 -32.21 10.76 -13.17
CA ASP A 295 -32.77 9.63 -13.93
C ASP A 295 -32.30 8.27 -13.35
N GLY A 296 -31.43 8.30 -12.35
CA GLY A 296 -30.97 7.12 -11.63
C GLY A 296 -29.81 7.43 -10.68
N ILE A 297 -29.62 6.54 -9.68
CA ILE A 297 -28.55 6.65 -8.69
C ILE A 297 -27.59 5.47 -8.86
N ILE A 298 -26.32 5.77 -8.94
CA ILE A 298 -25.20 4.82 -8.90
C ILE A 298 -24.53 4.99 -7.54
N ILE A 299 -24.35 3.90 -6.79
CA ILE A 299 -23.54 3.89 -5.58
C ILE A 299 -22.23 3.16 -5.90
N HIS A 300 -21.12 3.85 -5.84
CA HIS A 300 -19.81 3.32 -6.25
C HIS A 300 -18.70 3.87 -5.38
N ASN A 301 -17.76 3.00 -5.01
CA ASN A 301 -16.56 3.34 -4.27
C ASN A 301 -15.33 2.72 -4.95
N ASP A 302 -14.36 3.56 -5.29
CA ASP A 302 -13.05 3.11 -5.76
C ASP A 302 -12.13 2.84 -4.55
N ALA A 303 -12.37 1.73 -3.85
CA ALA A 303 -11.62 1.33 -2.68
C ALA A 303 -11.51 -0.20 -2.60
N GLN A 304 -10.64 -0.69 -1.72
CA GLN A 304 -10.45 -2.13 -1.50
C GLN A 304 -11.76 -2.84 -1.08
N HIS A 305 -12.65 -2.13 -0.37
CA HIS A 305 -13.94 -2.62 0.04
C HIS A 305 -15.04 -1.61 -0.32
N PHE A 306 -16.19 -2.11 -0.73
CA PHE A 306 -17.36 -1.26 -0.96
C PHE A 306 -17.76 -0.54 0.33
N SER A 307 -17.85 -1.25 1.44
CA SER A 307 -18.05 -0.71 2.78
C SER A 307 -17.64 -1.74 3.83
N ALA A 308 -17.10 -1.28 4.96
CA ALA A 308 -16.86 -2.09 6.16
C ALA A 308 -18.13 -2.29 7.01
N GLY A 309 -19.28 -1.82 6.54
CA GLY A 309 -20.54 -1.82 7.31
C GLY A 309 -20.68 -0.59 8.19
N VAL A 310 -21.56 -0.67 9.18
CA VAL A 310 -21.88 0.45 10.08
C VAL A 310 -20.71 0.79 11.01
N ASP A 311 -20.48 2.08 11.27
CA ASP A 311 -19.48 2.52 12.24
C ASP A 311 -19.83 2.10 13.68
N LEU A 312 -19.14 1.10 14.18
CA LEU A 312 -19.33 0.56 15.52
C LEU A 312 -18.90 1.50 16.64
N ASN A 313 -18.05 2.51 16.36
CA ASN A 313 -17.61 3.46 17.38
C ASN A 313 -18.77 4.29 17.90
N ARG A 314 -19.70 4.64 17.02
CA ARG A 314 -20.92 5.37 17.42
C ARG A 314 -21.78 4.55 18.36
N PHE A 315 -22.00 3.27 18.06
CA PHE A 315 -22.74 2.35 18.95
C PHE A 315 -22.05 2.22 20.30
N ARG A 316 -20.74 2.02 20.30
CA ARG A 316 -19.96 1.89 21.52
C ARG A 316 -20.12 3.13 22.42
N SER A 317 -19.97 4.32 21.85
CA SER A 317 -20.14 5.57 22.60
C SER A 317 -21.56 5.72 23.19
N LEU A 318 -22.59 5.33 22.44
CA LEU A 318 -23.97 5.38 22.91
C LEU A 318 -24.22 4.36 24.04
N ILE A 319 -23.65 3.16 23.94
CA ILE A 319 -23.75 2.12 24.98
C ILE A 319 -23.02 2.58 26.25
N GLU A 320 -21.81 3.09 26.13
CA GLU A 320 -21.03 3.61 27.26
C GLU A 320 -21.74 4.75 27.99
N ALA A 321 -22.50 5.58 27.23
CA ALA A 321 -23.33 6.64 27.77
C ALA A 321 -24.73 6.17 28.24
N SER A 322 -25.05 4.87 28.13
CA SER A 322 -26.37 4.31 28.40
C SER A 322 -27.51 5.03 27.64
N ASN A 323 -27.20 5.58 26.45
CA ASN A 323 -28.15 6.33 25.64
C ASN A 323 -28.87 5.40 24.63
N TRP A 324 -29.84 4.65 25.14
CA TRP A 324 -30.61 3.69 24.33
C TRP A 324 -31.48 4.36 23.29
N ASN A 325 -32.07 5.53 23.60
CA ASN A 325 -32.83 6.31 22.63
C ASN A 325 -31.96 6.76 21.45
N GLY A 326 -30.73 7.14 21.71
CA GLY A 326 -29.77 7.49 20.64
C GLY A 326 -29.45 6.31 19.71
N ILE A 327 -29.49 5.07 20.23
CA ILE A 327 -29.33 3.87 19.40
C ILE A 327 -30.56 3.68 18.50
N ASP A 328 -31.77 3.82 19.05
CA ASP A 328 -33.03 3.71 18.30
C ASP A 328 -33.12 4.79 17.21
N GLU A 329 -32.79 6.03 17.54
CA GLU A 329 -32.73 7.14 16.58
C GLU A 329 -31.74 6.86 15.44
N PHE A 330 -30.53 6.36 15.77
CA PHE A 330 -29.52 6.01 14.78
C PHE A 330 -30.01 4.90 13.84
N LEU A 331 -30.53 3.80 14.38
CA LEU A 331 -31.06 2.69 13.60
C LEU A 331 -32.26 3.13 12.72
N ASN A 332 -33.14 3.93 13.27
CA ASN A 332 -34.32 4.42 12.54
C ASN A 332 -33.87 5.34 11.37
N SER A 333 -32.92 6.26 11.60
CA SER A 333 -32.41 7.14 10.55
C SER A 333 -31.78 6.34 9.41
N PHE A 334 -31.05 5.26 9.74
CA PHE A 334 -30.45 4.36 8.77
C PHE A 334 -31.51 3.64 7.93
N GLN A 335 -32.55 3.08 8.59
CA GLN A 335 -33.63 2.41 7.92
C GLN A 335 -34.44 3.36 7.01
N GLN A 336 -34.66 4.60 7.45
CA GLN A 336 -35.35 5.61 6.63
C GLN A 336 -34.56 5.97 5.38
N SER A 337 -33.21 6.09 5.47
CA SER A 337 -32.38 6.37 4.33
C SER A 337 -32.43 5.23 3.29
N VAL A 338 -32.36 3.98 3.75
CA VAL A 338 -32.48 2.79 2.89
C VAL A 338 -33.89 2.69 2.26
N LYS A 339 -34.95 2.98 3.05
CA LYS A 339 -36.30 3.05 2.52
C LYS A 339 -36.47 4.12 1.45
N ALA A 340 -35.89 5.29 1.65
CA ALA A 340 -35.90 6.37 0.67
C ALA A 340 -35.28 5.95 -0.66
N LEU A 341 -34.13 5.24 -0.64
CA LEU A 341 -33.56 4.67 -1.85
C LEU A 341 -34.46 3.61 -2.49
N LYS A 342 -34.97 2.68 -1.69
CA LYS A 342 -35.82 1.58 -2.17
C LYS A 342 -37.07 2.05 -2.90
N TYR A 343 -37.64 3.14 -2.44
CA TYR A 343 -38.90 3.69 -2.95
C TYR A 343 -38.70 5.00 -3.73
N SER A 344 -37.46 5.33 -4.06
CA SER A 344 -37.14 6.39 -5.02
C SER A 344 -37.75 6.04 -6.37
N PRO A 345 -38.35 6.99 -7.10
CA PRO A 345 -38.90 6.77 -8.45
C PRO A 345 -37.93 6.16 -9.42
#